data_2b3cf007e5200168ebb769866ca6deef
#
_entry.id   2b3cf007e5200168ebb769866ca6deef
#
_cell.length_a   1.000
_cell.length_b   1.000
_cell.length_c   1.000
_cell.angle_alpha   90.00
_cell.angle_beta   90.00
_cell.angle_gamma   90.00
#
_symmetry.space_group_name_H-M   'P 1'
#
loop_
_entity.id
_entity.type
_entity.pdbx_description
1 polymer ?
#
loop_
_entity_poly.entity_id
_entity_poly.type
_entity_poly.pdbx_seq_one_letter_code
_entity_poly.pdbx_strand_id
1 'polypeptide(L)'
;LGYTVAALRLKKQFDALGIIVDEEHPLFVYLPCGVGGGPGGVAFGLKMVFGNAAHCFFAEPTHSPCMMLGMATGENNNVCVQDFGVDNLTAADGLAVGRASGFVGALMRPFMSGCYSIQDERMYKLLAELADAEGIYLEPSALAGMYGPVLTQQGRALGGYAERAVPAGAMANAIHLEIG
;
A
#
# COMPACT_ATOMS: atom_id res chain seq x y z
N LEU A 1 -10.31 11.06 7.56
CA LEU A 1 -11.13 10.25 8.51
C LEU A 1 -12.24 9.46 7.80
N GLY A 2 -12.91 9.99 6.74
CA GLY A 2 -13.99 9.28 6.05
C GLY A 2 -13.65 7.88 5.56
N TYR A 3 -12.44 7.68 5.09
CA TYR A 3 -11.96 6.39 4.59
C TYR A 3 -11.72 5.33 5.68
N THR A 4 -11.67 5.68 6.96
CA THR A 4 -11.49 4.71 8.06
C THR A 4 -12.65 3.71 8.15
N VAL A 5 -13.83 4.10 7.68
CA VAL A 5 -15.03 3.22 7.65
C VAL A 5 -14.81 1.97 6.78
N ALA A 6 -13.89 2.03 5.80
CA ALA A 6 -13.58 0.89 4.95
C ALA A 6 -13.13 -0.34 5.77
N ALA A 7 -12.35 -0.12 6.84
CA ALA A 7 -11.89 -1.21 7.70
C ALA A 7 -13.04 -1.94 8.43
N LEU A 8 -14.06 -1.20 8.88
CA LEU A 8 -15.23 -1.81 9.51
C LEU A 8 -16.08 -2.60 8.50
N ARG A 9 -16.17 -2.11 7.27
CA ARG A 9 -16.87 -2.84 6.19
C ARG A 9 -16.12 -4.10 5.81
N LEU A 10 -14.79 -4.00 5.66
CA LEU A 10 -13.94 -5.15 5.37
C LEU A 10 -14.04 -6.21 6.47
N LYS A 11 -13.99 -5.80 7.75
CA LYS A 11 -14.15 -6.74 8.86
C LYS A 11 -15.47 -7.51 8.77
N LYS A 12 -16.59 -6.82 8.48
CA LYS A 12 -17.89 -7.50 8.29
C LYS A 12 -17.87 -8.49 7.14
N GLN A 13 -17.18 -8.16 6.03
CA GLN A 13 -17.03 -9.09 4.90
C GLN A 13 -16.19 -10.29 5.29
N PHE A 14 -15.09 -10.10 5.98
CA PHE A 14 -14.24 -11.20 6.48
C PHE A 14 -14.99 -12.09 7.45
N ASP A 15 -15.73 -11.53 8.42
CA ASP A 15 -16.56 -12.28 9.36
C ASP A 15 -17.62 -13.13 8.61
N ALA A 16 -18.26 -12.57 7.59
CA ALA A 16 -19.25 -13.28 6.77
C ALA A 16 -18.66 -14.41 5.93
N LEU A 17 -17.39 -14.29 5.54
CA LEU A 17 -16.65 -15.30 4.76
C LEU A 17 -15.88 -16.29 5.66
N GLY A 18 -15.91 -16.12 6.98
CA GLY A 18 -15.14 -16.94 7.91
C GLY A 18 -13.63 -16.70 7.85
N ILE A 19 -13.21 -15.54 7.31
CA ILE A 19 -11.80 -15.17 7.22
C ILE A 19 -11.35 -14.58 8.56
N ILE A 20 -10.37 -15.24 9.18
CA ILE A 20 -9.78 -14.82 10.45
C ILE A 20 -8.55 -13.94 10.15
N VAL A 21 -8.44 -12.80 10.84
CA VAL A 21 -7.26 -11.94 10.82
C VAL A 21 -6.74 -11.81 12.25
N ASP A 22 -5.58 -12.37 12.50
CA ASP A 22 -4.84 -12.34 13.75
C ASP A 22 -3.33 -12.48 13.48
N GLU A 23 -2.50 -12.65 14.50
CA GLU A 23 -1.05 -12.78 14.33
C GLU A 23 -0.64 -14.06 13.58
N GLU A 24 -1.45 -15.13 13.64
CA GLU A 24 -1.22 -16.38 12.91
C GLU A 24 -1.78 -16.33 11.47
N HIS A 25 -2.68 -15.38 11.19
CA HIS A 25 -3.28 -15.09 9.89
C HIS A 25 -3.13 -13.60 9.56
N PRO A 26 -1.90 -13.11 9.32
CA PRO A 26 -1.62 -11.70 9.14
C PRO A 26 -2.23 -11.15 7.85
N LEU A 27 -2.74 -9.92 7.92
CA LEU A 27 -3.33 -9.20 6.80
C LEU A 27 -2.32 -8.21 6.21
N PHE A 28 -1.82 -8.47 5.03
CA PHE A 28 -0.97 -7.57 4.26
C PHE A 28 -1.83 -6.75 3.31
N VAL A 29 -1.76 -5.43 3.42
CA VAL A 29 -2.58 -4.51 2.63
C VAL A 29 -1.71 -3.56 1.84
N TYR A 30 -1.94 -3.50 0.53
CA TYR A 30 -1.19 -2.69 -0.41
C TYR A 30 -2.10 -1.58 -0.95
N LEU A 31 -1.70 -0.36 -0.74
CA LEU A 31 -2.53 0.83 -0.90
C LEU A 31 -1.87 1.79 -1.91
N PRO A 32 -2.41 1.93 -3.11
CA PRO A 32 -1.99 2.99 -4.03
C PRO A 32 -2.06 4.35 -3.35
N CYS A 33 -0.96 5.10 -3.41
CA CYS A 33 -0.81 6.33 -2.66
C CYS A 33 -0.36 7.50 -3.55
N GLY A 34 -1.24 8.49 -3.70
CA GLY A 34 -0.90 9.81 -4.21
C GLY A 34 -0.69 10.78 -3.03
N VAL A 35 -1.62 11.75 -2.82
CA VAL A 35 -1.57 12.69 -1.68
C VAL A 35 -1.57 11.97 -0.32
N GLY A 36 -2.18 10.79 -0.22
CA GLY A 36 -2.20 9.95 0.97
C GLY A 36 -3.51 9.94 1.75
N GLY A 37 -4.48 10.78 1.45
CA GLY A 37 -5.74 10.89 2.23
C GLY A 37 -6.57 9.60 2.26
N GLY A 38 -6.76 8.98 1.10
CA GLY A 38 -7.45 7.69 0.94
C GLY A 38 -6.71 6.55 1.64
N PRO A 39 -5.49 6.21 1.16
CA PRO A 39 -4.72 5.10 1.71
C PRO A 39 -4.39 5.28 3.19
N GLY A 40 -4.05 6.48 3.64
CA GLY A 40 -3.82 6.77 5.06
C GLY A 40 -5.05 6.54 5.93
N GLY A 41 -6.23 6.96 5.46
CA GLY A 41 -7.49 6.73 6.19
C GLY A 41 -7.84 5.24 6.28
N VAL A 42 -7.68 4.49 5.19
CA VAL A 42 -7.90 3.03 5.17
C VAL A 42 -6.92 2.33 6.11
N ALA A 43 -5.61 2.59 5.96
CA ALA A 43 -4.57 1.99 6.80
C ALA A 43 -4.78 2.29 8.29
N PHE A 44 -5.11 3.54 8.64
CA PHE A 44 -5.44 3.89 10.01
C PHE A 44 -6.62 3.08 10.54
N GLY A 45 -7.71 2.99 9.77
CA GLY A 45 -8.87 2.18 10.14
C GLY A 45 -8.52 0.70 10.33
N LEU A 46 -7.70 0.12 9.46
CA LEU A 46 -7.26 -1.26 9.57
C LEU A 46 -6.42 -1.51 10.83
N LYS A 47 -5.53 -0.58 11.16
CA LYS A 47 -4.77 -0.64 12.43
C LYS A 47 -5.66 -0.54 13.66
N MET A 48 -6.72 0.25 13.62
CA MET A 48 -7.70 0.33 14.72
C MET A 48 -8.52 -0.95 14.89
N VAL A 49 -8.80 -1.67 13.79
CA VAL A 49 -9.66 -2.87 13.79
C VAL A 49 -8.85 -4.14 14.04
N PHE A 50 -7.68 -4.28 13.40
CA PHE A 50 -6.88 -5.52 13.42
C PHE A 50 -5.55 -5.39 14.15
N GLY A 51 -5.22 -4.19 14.67
CA GLY A 51 -4.01 -3.98 15.45
C GLY A 51 -2.73 -4.37 14.71
N ASN A 52 -1.91 -5.18 15.38
CA ASN A 52 -0.62 -5.64 14.84
C ASN A 52 -0.76 -6.67 13.73
N ALA A 53 -1.90 -7.35 13.62
CA ALA A 53 -2.14 -8.30 12.54
C ALA A 53 -2.29 -7.63 11.16
N ALA A 54 -2.55 -6.31 11.10
CA ALA A 54 -2.61 -5.57 9.83
C ALA A 54 -1.25 -4.96 9.48
N HIS A 55 -0.72 -5.31 8.32
CA HIS A 55 0.54 -4.80 7.76
C HIS A 55 0.24 -3.96 6.51
N CYS A 56 0.33 -2.63 6.63
CA CYS A 56 -0.07 -1.71 5.57
C CYS A 56 1.15 -1.12 4.86
N PHE A 57 1.12 -1.16 3.53
CA PHE A 57 2.16 -0.63 2.65
C PHE A 57 1.58 0.40 1.69
N PHE A 58 2.29 1.52 1.51
CA PHE A 58 1.97 2.45 0.45
C PHE A 58 2.72 2.09 -0.82
N ALA A 59 2.01 2.11 -1.95
CA ALA A 59 2.51 1.84 -3.29
C ALA A 59 2.43 3.13 -4.12
N GLU A 60 3.56 3.57 -4.67
CA GLU A 60 3.65 4.81 -5.42
C GLU A 60 4.35 4.59 -6.77
N PRO A 61 4.04 5.36 -7.82
CA PRO A 61 4.81 5.31 -9.07
C PRO A 61 6.27 5.73 -8.83
N THR A 62 7.21 5.10 -9.52
CA THR A 62 8.64 5.45 -9.43
C THR A 62 8.91 6.93 -9.74
N HIS A 63 8.11 7.53 -10.61
CA HIS A 63 8.20 8.94 -10.98
C HIS A 63 7.39 9.89 -10.07
N SER A 64 6.63 9.36 -9.10
CA SER A 64 5.80 10.16 -8.17
C SER A 64 5.82 9.61 -6.75
N PRO A 65 6.99 9.31 -6.12
CA PRO A 65 7.05 8.69 -4.80
C PRO A 65 7.02 9.73 -3.67
N CYS A 66 6.05 10.65 -3.70
CA CYS A 66 6.05 11.83 -2.83
C CYS A 66 5.88 11.50 -1.35
N MET A 67 5.03 10.53 -1.00
CA MET A 67 4.81 10.11 0.38
C MET A 67 6.04 9.37 0.92
N MET A 68 6.61 8.48 0.13
CA MET A 68 7.82 7.75 0.50
C MET A 68 8.99 8.70 0.77
N LEU A 69 9.23 9.67 -0.12
CA LEU A 69 10.28 10.69 0.06
C LEU A 69 10.02 11.55 1.28
N GLY A 70 8.79 12.04 1.47
CA GLY A 70 8.42 12.84 2.63
C GLY A 70 8.58 12.10 3.95
N MET A 71 8.21 10.84 4.02
CA MET A 71 8.35 10.00 5.21
C MET A 71 9.81 9.59 5.46
N ALA A 72 10.56 9.23 4.42
CA ALA A 72 11.95 8.78 4.54
C ALA A 72 12.87 9.91 5.02
N THR A 73 12.68 11.12 4.53
CA THR A 73 13.44 12.30 4.95
C THR A 73 12.97 12.87 6.30
N GLY A 74 11.73 12.59 6.69
CA GLY A 74 11.08 13.23 7.83
C GLY A 74 10.51 14.62 7.52
N GLU A 75 10.75 15.15 6.32
CA GLU A 75 10.33 16.48 5.89
C GLU A 75 8.86 16.55 5.48
N ASN A 76 8.22 15.39 5.25
CA ASN A 76 6.82 15.25 4.88
C ASN A 76 6.44 16.18 3.69
N ASN A 77 5.58 17.18 3.91
CA ASN A 77 5.15 18.13 2.87
C ASN A 77 6.12 19.30 2.65
N ASN A 78 7.26 19.35 3.31
CA ASN A 78 8.29 20.37 3.05
C ASN A 78 9.11 20.05 1.80
N VAL A 79 9.03 18.83 1.29
CA VAL A 79 9.70 18.38 0.06
C VAL A 79 8.71 17.97 -1.01
N CYS A 80 9.13 18.02 -2.27
CA CYS A 80 8.42 17.48 -3.41
C CYS A 80 9.34 16.56 -4.22
N VAL A 81 8.79 15.78 -5.14
CA VAL A 81 9.57 14.82 -5.93
C VAL A 81 10.63 15.51 -6.79
N GLN A 82 10.37 16.73 -7.24
CA GLN A 82 11.31 17.52 -8.04
C GLN A 82 12.57 17.90 -7.26
N ASP A 83 12.50 18.04 -5.94
CA ASP A 83 13.67 18.32 -5.09
C ASP A 83 14.69 17.18 -5.13
N PHE A 84 14.28 16.00 -5.57
CA PHE A 84 15.09 14.80 -5.74
C PHE A 84 15.38 14.47 -7.21
N GLY A 85 15.08 15.38 -8.13
CA GLY A 85 15.31 15.20 -9.57
C GLY A 85 14.30 14.26 -10.25
N VAL A 86 13.16 13.99 -9.62
CA VAL A 86 12.07 13.16 -10.17
C VAL A 86 11.06 14.07 -10.88
N ASP A 87 10.61 13.66 -12.07
CA ASP A 87 9.84 14.49 -13.00
C ASP A 87 8.32 14.51 -12.74
N ASN A 88 7.80 13.62 -11.92
CA ASN A 88 6.36 13.45 -11.64
C ASN A 88 5.54 13.01 -12.86
N LEU A 89 6.15 12.38 -13.85
CA LEU A 89 5.48 11.90 -15.07
C LEU A 89 5.21 10.41 -14.96
N THR A 90 3.95 10.03 -14.86
CA THR A 90 3.51 8.63 -14.75
C THR A 90 2.17 8.41 -15.42
N ALA A 91 1.95 7.21 -15.95
CA ALA A 91 0.67 6.76 -16.48
C ALA A 91 -0.38 6.53 -15.38
N ALA A 92 0.06 6.40 -14.14
CA ALA A 92 -0.83 6.31 -12.97
C ALA A 92 -1.32 7.71 -12.57
N ASP A 93 -2.21 8.29 -13.37
CA ASP A 93 -2.67 9.68 -13.26
C ASP A 93 -3.26 9.99 -11.87
N GLY A 94 -4.01 9.06 -11.29
CA GLY A 94 -4.55 9.18 -9.92
C GLY A 94 -3.48 9.25 -8.82
N LEU A 95 -2.23 8.88 -9.13
CA LEU A 95 -1.08 8.90 -8.21
C LEU A 95 -0.01 9.93 -8.61
N ALA A 96 -0.21 10.69 -9.68
CA ALA A 96 0.73 11.68 -10.21
C ALA A 96 0.81 12.93 -9.32
N VAL A 97 1.28 12.78 -8.10
CA VAL A 97 1.31 13.82 -7.07
C VAL A 97 2.74 14.14 -6.66
N GLY A 98 3.15 15.40 -6.89
CA GLY A 98 4.51 15.83 -6.57
C GLY A 98 4.80 16.04 -5.07
N ARG A 99 3.77 16.25 -4.25
CA ARG A 99 3.92 16.59 -2.82
C ARG A 99 2.85 15.89 -1.99
N ALA A 100 3.28 15.15 -0.97
CA ALA A 100 2.40 14.40 -0.08
C ALA A 100 1.69 15.28 0.94
N SER A 101 0.64 14.75 1.57
CA SER A 101 0.03 15.35 2.75
C SER A 101 0.95 15.20 3.97
N GLY A 102 1.42 16.32 4.52
CA GLY A 102 2.23 16.31 5.74
C GLY A 102 1.50 15.75 6.95
N PHE A 103 0.20 16.01 7.04
CA PHE A 103 -0.64 15.43 8.09
C PHE A 103 -0.66 13.90 8.03
N VAL A 104 -0.87 13.34 6.83
CA VAL A 104 -0.90 11.88 6.65
C VAL A 104 0.48 11.26 6.91
N GLY A 105 1.55 11.85 6.36
CA GLY A 105 2.91 11.38 6.57
C GLY A 105 3.29 11.30 8.05
N ALA A 106 3.02 12.38 8.79
CA ALA A 106 3.30 12.44 10.22
C ALA A 106 2.44 11.46 11.04
N LEU A 107 1.12 11.42 10.77
CA LEU A 107 0.20 10.54 11.48
C LEU A 107 0.49 9.06 11.24
N MET A 108 0.76 8.70 9.98
CA MET A 108 0.87 7.30 9.58
C MET A 108 2.26 6.70 9.81
N ARG A 109 3.29 7.51 10.01
CA ARG A 109 4.66 7.03 10.20
C ARG A 109 4.81 5.88 11.21
N PRO A 110 4.20 5.91 12.40
CA PRO A 110 4.30 4.82 13.37
C PRO A 110 3.46 3.59 13.02
N PHE A 111 2.53 3.70 12.08
CA PHE A 111 1.56 2.65 11.75
C PHE A 111 1.87 1.90 10.45
N MET A 112 2.70 2.51 9.57
CA MET A 112 3.02 1.90 8.29
C MET A 112 4.09 0.82 8.43
N SER A 113 3.88 -0.26 7.69
CA SER A 113 4.86 -1.35 7.55
C SER A 113 5.96 -1.02 6.55
N GLY A 114 5.67 -0.15 5.60
CA GLY A 114 6.62 0.32 4.60
C GLY A 114 5.98 1.05 3.43
N CYS A 115 6.84 1.49 2.53
CA CYS A 115 6.46 2.04 1.23
C CYS A 115 7.31 1.38 0.15
N TYR A 116 6.79 1.29 -1.07
CA TYR A 116 7.55 0.87 -2.23
C TYR A 116 7.12 1.64 -3.47
N SER A 117 7.99 1.67 -4.46
CA SER A 117 7.65 2.25 -5.76
C SER A 117 7.56 1.18 -6.84
N ILE A 118 6.77 1.46 -7.88
CA ILE A 118 6.52 0.59 -9.02
C ILE A 118 6.65 1.38 -10.32
N GLN A 119 7.27 0.78 -11.32
CA GLN A 119 7.41 1.36 -12.66
C GLN A 119 6.11 1.23 -13.46
N ASP A 120 5.85 2.19 -14.34
CA ASP A 120 4.66 2.22 -15.21
C ASP A 120 4.55 0.96 -16.08
N GLU A 121 5.68 0.49 -16.63
CA GLU A 121 5.72 -0.74 -17.43
C GLU A 121 5.26 -1.97 -16.64
N ARG A 122 5.54 -1.99 -15.33
CA ARG A 122 5.07 -3.08 -14.47
C ARG A 122 3.56 -2.99 -14.25
N MET A 123 3.02 -1.78 -14.03
CA MET A 123 1.58 -1.58 -13.89
C MET A 123 0.83 -1.96 -15.17
N TYR A 124 1.35 -1.62 -16.35
CA TYR A 124 0.77 -2.06 -17.63
C TYR A 124 0.76 -3.57 -17.80
N LYS A 125 1.83 -4.27 -17.39
CA LYS A 125 1.88 -5.73 -17.43
C LYS A 125 0.83 -6.35 -16.50
N LEU A 126 0.74 -5.88 -15.27
CA LEU A 126 -0.26 -6.35 -14.31
C LEU A 126 -1.69 -6.10 -14.80
N LEU A 127 -1.93 -4.94 -15.45
CA LEU A 127 -3.22 -4.61 -16.05
C LEU A 127 -3.58 -5.64 -17.14
N ALA A 128 -2.66 -5.96 -18.04
CA ALA A 128 -2.89 -6.95 -19.08
C ALA A 128 -3.10 -8.35 -18.50
N GLU A 129 -2.26 -8.76 -17.55
CA GLU A 129 -2.37 -10.06 -16.87
C GLU A 129 -3.71 -10.21 -16.15
N LEU A 130 -4.19 -9.17 -15.45
CA LEU A 130 -5.47 -9.18 -14.76
C LEU A 130 -6.65 -9.24 -15.73
N ALA A 131 -6.57 -8.48 -16.83
CA ALA A 131 -7.60 -8.50 -17.87
C ALA A 131 -7.69 -9.88 -18.55
N ASP A 132 -6.55 -10.49 -18.86
CA ASP A 132 -6.49 -11.80 -19.54
C ASP A 132 -6.90 -12.96 -18.61
N ALA A 133 -6.50 -12.92 -17.33
CA ALA A 133 -6.73 -14.01 -16.40
C ALA A 133 -8.13 -13.97 -15.76
N GLU A 134 -8.60 -12.77 -15.39
CA GLU A 134 -9.80 -12.59 -14.57
C GLU A 134 -10.91 -11.79 -15.29
N GLY A 135 -10.64 -11.21 -16.46
CA GLY A 135 -11.59 -10.34 -17.16
C GLY A 135 -11.87 -9.02 -16.43
N ILE A 136 -10.96 -8.60 -15.53
CA ILE A 136 -11.07 -7.38 -14.74
C ILE A 136 -10.26 -6.27 -15.42
N TYR A 137 -10.91 -5.14 -15.66
CA TYR A 137 -10.32 -3.97 -16.32
C TYR A 137 -10.23 -2.82 -15.33
N LEU A 138 -9.01 -2.38 -15.04
CA LEU A 138 -8.70 -1.29 -14.12
C LEU A 138 -7.85 -0.22 -14.81
N GLU A 139 -7.63 0.91 -14.16
CA GLU A 139 -6.66 1.92 -14.59
C GLU A 139 -5.26 1.62 -14.00
N PRO A 140 -4.17 2.14 -14.59
CA PRO A 140 -2.81 1.88 -14.08
C PRO A 140 -2.62 2.21 -12.59
N SER A 141 -3.22 3.30 -12.09
CA SER A 141 -3.12 3.71 -10.69
C SER A 141 -3.58 2.62 -9.72
N ALA A 142 -4.64 1.90 -10.08
CA ALA A 142 -5.20 0.82 -9.25
C ALA A 142 -4.26 -0.39 -9.15
N LEU A 143 -3.35 -0.58 -10.12
CA LEU A 143 -2.42 -1.73 -10.14
C LEU A 143 -1.16 -1.51 -9.30
N ALA A 144 -0.95 -0.32 -8.75
CA ALA A 144 0.26 -0.02 -7.99
C ALA A 144 0.40 -0.94 -6.76
N GLY A 145 -0.71 -1.28 -6.11
CA GLY A 145 -0.75 -2.19 -4.97
C GLY A 145 -0.47 -3.65 -5.35
N MET A 146 -0.86 -4.07 -6.54
CA MET A 146 -0.89 -5.47 -6.97
C MET A 146 0.49 -6.17 -7.02
N TYR A 147 1.58 -5.40 -7.08
CA TYR A 147 2.94 -5.94 -7.02
C TYR A 147 3.44 -6.23 -5.59
N GLY A 148 2.73 -5.76 -4.59
CA GLY A 148 3.07 -5.91 -3.17
C GLY A 148 3.28 -7.35 -2.71
N PRO A 149 2.38 -8.32 -3.03
CA PRO A 149 2.55 -9.72 -2.67
C PRO A 149 3.86 -10.31 -3.22
N VAL A 150 4.25 -9.96 -4.43
CA VAL A 150 5.52 -10.41 -5.04
C VAL A 150 6.71 -9.87 -4.24
N LEU A 151 6.68 -8.60 -3.87
CA LEU A 151 7.75 -7.97 -3.10
C LEU A 151 7.87 -8.54 -1.68
N THR A 152 6.77 -8.90 -1.04
CA THR A 152 6.78 -9.51 0.30
C THR A 152 7.30 -10.94 0.30
N GLN A 153 7.14 -11.68 -0.80
CA GLN A 153 7.63 -13.05 -0.93
C GLN A 153 9.05 -13.13 -1.49
N GLN A 154 9.41 -12.26 -2.42
CA GLN A 154 10.68 -12.35 -3.17
C GLN A 154 11.61 -11.17 -2.95
N GLY A 155 11.10 -10.05 -2.44
CA GLY A 155 11.86 -8.81 -2.27
C GLY A 155 12.74 -8.82 -1.03
N ARG A 156 14.01 -8.41 -1.17
CA ARG A 156 14.93 -8.31 -0.01
C ARG A 156 14.43 -7.34 1.07
N ALA A 157 13.81 -6.24 0.69
CA ALA A 157 13.36 -5.21 1.62
C ALA A 157 12.03 -5.59 2.31
N LEU A 158 10.99 -5.87 1.55
CA LEU A 158 9.68 -6.22 2.10
C LEU A 158 9.64 -7.66 2.64
N GLY A 159 10.34 -8.60 2.00
CA GLY A 159 10.50 -9.96 2.54
C GLY A 159 11.23 -9.96 3.88
N GLY A 160 12.31 -9.20 4.02
CA GLY A 160 13.00 -9.04 5.30
C GLY A 160 12.15 -8.35 6.38
N TYR A 161 11.18 -7.50 6.00
CA TYR A 161 10.18 -6.99 6.94
C TYR A 161 9.29 -8.12 7.42
N ALA A 162 8.69 -8.90 6.51
CA ALA A 162 7.78 -9.99 6.84
C ALA A 162 8.43 -11.01 7.79
N GLU A 163 9.68 -11.41 7.53
CA GLU A 163 10.44 -12.32 8.39
C GLU A 163 10.61 -11.82 9.83
N ARG A 164 10.66 -10.52 10.05
CA ARG A 164 10.83 -9.92 11.39
C ARG A 164 9.53 -9.56 12.08
N ALA A 165 8.51 -9.21 11.31
CA ALA A 165 7.26 -8.63 11.82
C ALA A 165 6.15 -9.66 12.04
N VAL A 166 6.30 -10.85 11.48
CA VAL A 166 5.29 -11.92 11.50
C VAL A 166 5.86 -13.13 12.22
N PRO A 167 5.05 -13.84 13.05
CA PRO A 167 5.48 -15.08 13.70
C PRO A 167 5.99 -16.11 12.69
N ALA A 168 6.95 -16.93 13.12
CA ALA A 168 7.53 -17.96 12.26
C ALA A 168 6.45 -18.93 11.76
N GLY A 169 6.34 -19.06 10.44
CA GLY A 169 5.33 -19.90 9.79
C GLY A 169 4.00 -19.21 9.46
N ALA A 170 3.66 -18.08 10.10
CA ALA A 170 2.38 -17.40 9.86
C ALA A 170 2.26 -16.81 8.44
N MET A 171 3.38 -16.57 7.74
CA MET A 171 3.35 -16.17 6.32
C MET A 171 2.64 -17.16 5.40
N ALA A 172 2.58 -18.45 5.78
CA ALA A 172 1.84 -19.47 5.02
C ALA A 172 0.31 -19.23 5.05
N ASN A 173 -0.16 -18.51 6.07
CA ASN A 173 -1.57 -18.16 6.27
C ASN A 173 -1.85 -16.69 5.96
N ALA A 174 -0.88 -15.97 5.41
CA ALA A 174 -1.01 -14.54 5.16
C ALA A 174 -2.10 -14.24 4.13
N ILE A 175 -2.92 -13.25 4.45
CA ILE A 175 -3.95 -12.71 3.57
C ILE A 175 -3.37 -11.48 2.87
N HIS A 176 -3.39 -11.48 1.57
CA HIS A 176 -2.95 -10.34 0.77
C HIS A 176 -4.17 -9.62 0.19
N LEU A 177 -4.28 -8.33 0.50
CA LEU A 177 -5.36 -7.47 0.04
C LEU A 177 -4.80 -6.28 -0.71
N GLU A 178 -5.25 -6.09 -1.91
CA GLU A 178 -5.04 -4.86 -2.66
C GLU A 178 -6.29 -3.98 -2.60
N ILE A 179 -6.08 -2.68 -2.48
CA ILE A 179 -7.12 -1.66 -2.58
C ILE A 179 -6.81 -0.83 -3.82
N GLY A 180 -7.50 -1.10 -4.89
CA GLY A 180 -7.38 -0.39 -6.17
C GLY A 180 -8.46 0.64 -6.41
#